data_5ae332cc209b802b29833a5115394f75
#
_entry.id   5ae332cc209b802b29833a5115394f75
#
_cell.length_a   1.000
_cell.length_b   1.000
_cell.length_c   1.000
_cell.angle_alpha   90.00
_cell.angle_beta   90.00
_cell.angle_gamma   90.00
#
_symmetry.space_group_name_H-M   'P 1'
#
loop_
_entity.id
_entity.type
_entity.pdbx_description
1 polymer ?
#
loop_
_entity_poly.entity_id
_entity_poly.type
_entity_poly.pdbx_seq_one_letter_code
_entity_poly.pdbx_strand_id
1 'polypeptide(L)'
;MPHSDELDAGDVLAVENLNIAFMQEQQKIAAVRNLSFSLQRGETLAIVGESGSGKSVTALALMRLLEQAGGLVQCDKMLLQRRSREVIELSEQSAAQMRHVRGADMAMIFQEPMTSLNPVFAVGEQIAESIRLHQNASREEAMVEAKRMLDQVRIPEAQTILSRYPHQLSGGMRQRVMIAMALSCRPAVLIADEPTTALDVTIQAQILQLIKVLQKEMSMGVIFITHDMGVVAEIADRVLVMYQGEAVETGSVEQIFHAPQHPYTRALLAAVPQLGAMKGLDYPRRFPLISLEHPAKQEPPIEQKTVVDGEPVLRV
;
A
#
# COMPACT_ATOMS: atom_id res chain seq x y z
N MET A 1 -12.80 -29.55 10.24
CA MET A 1 -11.49 -29.67 10.91
C MET A 1 -11.37 -28.47 11.84
N PRO A 2 -10.92 -28.60 13.08
CA PRO A 2 -10.72 -27.43 13.94
C PRO A 2 -9.65 -26.56 13.27
N HIS A 3 -9.99 -25.30 13.00
CA HIS A 3 -9.04 -24.30 12.53
C HIS A 3 -7.99 -24.12 13.63
N SER A 4 -6.71 -24.29 13.31
CA SER A 4 -5.65 -23.99 14.26
C SER A 4 -5.60 -22.47 14.41
N ASP A 5 -5.75 -21.98 15.66
CA ASP A 5 -5.60 -20.55 16.01
C ASP A 5 -4.12 -20.12 15.97
N GLU A 6 -3.31 -20.81 15.19
CA GLU A 6 -1.86 -20.60 15.09
C GLU A 6 -1.51 -20.05 13.71
N LEU A 7 -0.62 -19.06 13.69
CA LEU A 7 0.06 -18.58 12.49
C LEU A 7 1.07 -19.63 12.02
N ASP A 8 1.21 -19.77 10.71
CA ASP A 8 2.28 -20.58 10.14
C ASP A 8 3.66 -20.02 10.53
N ALA A 9 4.65 -20.92 10.57
CA ALA A 9 5.99 -20.54 10.98
C ALA A 9 6.59 -19.46 10.06
N GLY A 10 6.83 -18.28 10.62
CA GLY A 10 7.35 -17.12 9.90
C GLY A 10 6.31 -16.07 9.52
N ASP A 11 5.02 -16.39 9.56
CA ASP A 11 3.98 -15.43 9.27
C ASP A 11 3.81 -14.41 10.40
N VAL A 12 3.58 -13.16 10.02
CA VAL A 12 3.28 -12.05 10.92
C VAL A 12 1.81 -11.64 10.84
N LEU A 13 1.15 -11.93 9.72
CA LEU A 13 -0.26 -11.70 9.48
C LEU A 13 -0.83 -12.86 8.66
N ALA A 14 -2.02 -13.34 9.02
CA ALA A 14 -2.80 -14.28 8.21
C ALA A 14 -4.26 -13.84 8.16
N VAL A 15 -4.83 -13.89 6.95
CA VAL A 15 -6.21 -13.51 6.67
C VAL A 15 -6.87 -14.65 5.91
N GLU A 16 -8.02 -15.13 6.40
CA GLU A 16 -8.78 -16.20 5.77
C GLU A 16 -10.23 -15.76 5.50
N ASN A 17 -10.68 -15.94 4.27
CA ASN A 17 -12.05 -15.70 3.80
C ASN A 17 -12.58 -14.30 4.15
N LEU A 18 -11.77 -13.26 3.97
CA LEU A 18 -12.18 -11.88 4.21
C LEU A 18 -13.24 -11.46 3.17
N ASN A 19 -14.37 -11.01 3.68
CA ASN A 19 -15.49 -10.49 2.90
C ASN A 19 -15.83 -9.08 3.39
N ILE A 20 -15.93 -8.12 2.46
CA ILE A 20 -16.24 -6.73 2.77
C ILE A 20 -17.38 -6.27 1.89
N ALA A 21 -18.39 -5.65 2.49
CA ALA A 21 -19.53 -5.09 1.77
C ALA A 21 -19.96 -3.76 2.38
N PHE A 22 -20.64 -2.96 1.58
CA PHE A 22 -21.28 -1.71 1.99
C PHE A 22 -22.78 -1.76 1.71
N MET A 23 -23.55 -1.06 2.53
CA MET A 23 -24.98 -0.86 2.28
C MET A 23 -25.16 0.40 1.46
N GLN A 24 -25.72 0.28 0.27
CA GLN A 24 -26.08 1.41 -0.58
C GLN A 24 -27.54 1.25 -0.98
N GLU A 25 -28.38 2.22 -0.67
CA GLU A 25 -29.82 2.24 -1.02
C GLU A 25 -30.55 0.91 -0.72
N GLN A 26 -30.27 0.29 0.46
CA GLN A 26 -30.78 -1.01 0.91
C GLN A 26 -30.21 -2.24 0.18
N GLN A 27 -29.26 -2.08 -0.74
CA GLN A 27 -28.56 -3.19 -1.38
C GLN A 27 -27.17 -3.39 -0.75
N LYS A 28 -26.79 -4.66 -0.56
CA LYS A 28 -25.46 -5.04 -0.10
C LYS A 28 -24.53 -5.14 -1.31
N ILE A 29 -23.60 -4.21 -1.42
CA ILE A 29 -22.59 -4.21 -2.49
C ILE A 29 -21.31 -4.81 -1.92
N ALA A 30 -20.89 -5.95 -2.48
CA ALA A 30 -19.64 -6.61 -2.10
C ALA A 30 -18.44 -5.88 -2.73
N ALA A 31 -17.54 -5.41 -1.88
CA ALA A 31 -16.29 -4.78 -2.29
C ALA A 31 -15.11 -5.78 -2.30
N VAL A 32 -15.13 -6.78 -1.41
CA VAL A 32 -14.14 -7.88 -1.36
C VAL A 32 -14.88 -9.18 -1.08
N ARG A 33 -14.45 -10.26 -1.74
CA ARG A 33 -15.03 -11.60 -1.62
C ARG A 33 -13.96 -12.65 -1.41
N ASN A 34 -14.11 -13.45 -0.36
CA ASN A 34 -13.30 -14.64 -0.04
C ASN A 34 -11.79 -14.42 -0.18
N LEU A 35 -11.30 -13.26 0.23
CA LEU A 35 -9.89 -12.92 0.13
C LEU A 35 -9.10 -13.61 1.25
N SER A 36 -8.10 -14.40 0.86
CA SER A 36 -7.19 -15.07 1.81
C SER A 36 -5.74 -14.83 1.39
N PHE A 37 -4.90 -14.47 2.35
CA PHE A 37 -3.47 -14.32 2.16
C PHE A 37 -2.74 -14.32 3.49
N SER A 38 -1.42 -14.56 3.44
CA SER A 38 -0.53 -14.38 4.58
C SER A 38 0.60 -13.40 4.25
N LEU A 39 1.26 -12.90 5.27
CA LEU A 39 2.44 -12.05 5.17
C LEU A 39 3.51 -12.54 6.13
N GLN A 40 4.70 -12.78 5.61
CA GLN A 40 5.84 -13.19 6.43
C GLN A 40 6.56 -11.99 7.05
N ARG A 41 7.26 -12.26 8.13
CA ARG A 41 8.13 -11.26 8.75
C ARG A 41 9.29 -10.91 7.82
N GLY A 42 9.47 -9.61 7.53
CA GLY A 42 10.50 -9.14 6.61
C GLY A 42 10.13 -9.26 5.14
N GLU A 43 8.93 -9.75 4.80
CA GLU A 43 8.41 -9.84 3.44
C GLU A 43 7.72 -8.53 3.02
N THR A 44 7.80 -8.20 1.75
CA THR A 44 6.91 -7.23 1.10
C THR A 44 5.92 -7.96 0.19
N LEU A 45 4.64 -7.98 0.59
CA LEU A 45 3.52 -8.41 -0.24
C LEU A 45 2.93 -7.21 -0.97
N ALA A 46 3.07 -7.17 -2.30
CA ALA A 46 2.38 -6.16 -3.11
C ALA A 46 0.95 -6.61 -3.41
N ILE A 47 -0.04 -5.73 -3.16
CA ILE A 47 -1.43 -5.93 -3.58
C ILE A 47 -1.68 -4.99 -4.76
N VAL A 48 -1.98 -5.56 -5.93
CA VAL A 48 -2.12 -4.83 -7.19
C VAL A 48 -3.48 -5.07 -7.84
N GLY A 49 -3.88 -4.18 -8.74
CA GLY A 49 -5.13 -4.25 -9.50
C GLY A 49 -5.66 -2.87 -9.85
N GLU A 50 -6.71 -2.79 -10.65
CA GLU A 50 -7.35 -1.53 -11.04
C GLU A 50 -7.97 -0.78 -9.85
N SER A 51 -8.26 0.51 -10.06
CA SER A 51 -9.06 1.29 -9.10
C SER A 51 -10.40 0.61 -8.87
N GLY A 52 -10.84 0.53 -7.61
CA GLY A 52 -12.09 -0.16 -7.25
C GLY A 52 -11.97 -1.68 -7.10
N SER A 53 -10.80 -2.30 -7.29
CA SER A 53 -10.63 -3.76 -7.10
C SER A 53 -10.65 -4.24 -5.63
N GLY A 54 -10.76 -3.33 -4.65
CA GLY A 54 -10.86 -3.68 -3.23
C GLY A 54 -9.57 -3.52 -2.40
N LYS A 55 -8.46 -3.07 -2.97
CA LYS A 55 -7.15 -2.99 -2.30
C LYS A 55 -7.15 -2.13 -1.04
N SER A 56 -7.48 -0.85 -1.17
CA SER A 56 -7.51 0.10 -0.03
C SER A 56 -8.58 -0.27 0.99
N VAL A 57 -9.71 -0.81 0.53
CA VAL A 57 -10.77 -1.31 1.41
C VAL A 57 -10.26 -2.51 2.23
N THR A 58 -9.46 -3.41 1.65
CA THR A 58 -8.79 -4.49 2.38
C THR A 58 -7.84 -3.93 3.45
N ALA A 59 -7.02 -2.94 3.13
CA ALA A 59 -6.12 -2.30 4.09
C ALA A 59 -6.89 -1.68 5.28
N LEU A 60 -7.97 -0.97 5.00
CA LEU A 60 -8.82 -0.37 6.03
C LEU A 60 -9.55 -1.43 6.89
N ALA A 61 -9.91 -2.58 6.30
CA ALA A 61 -10.50 -3.70 7.04
C ALA A 61 -9.51 -4.32 8.02
N LEU A 62 -8.25 -4.53 7.61
CA LEU A 62 -7.17 -5.01 8.50
C LEU A 62 -6.97 -4.07 9.70
N MET A 63 -7.06 -2.77 9.45
CA MET A 63 -6.98 -1.74 10.49
C MET A 63 -8.29 -1.60 11.28
N ARG A 64 -9.36 -2.33 10.91
CA ARG A 64 -10.71 -2.21 11.47
C ARG A 64 -11.23 -0.78 11.53
N LEU A 65 -11.00 -0.04 10.44
CA LEU A 65 -11.47 1.33 10.27
C LEU A 65 -12.78 1.42 9.48
N LEU A 66 -13.17 0.37 8.76
CA LEU A 66 -14.38 0.35 7.93
C LEU A 66 -15.68 0.28 8.74
N GLU A 67 -15.66 -0.34 9.91
CA GLU A 67 -16.85 -0.49 10.76
C GLU A 67 -17.47 0.86 11.11
N GLN A 68 -16.63 1.87 11.37
CA GLN A 68 -17.07 3.24 11.67
C GLN A 68 -17.64 3.97 10.42
N ALA A 69 -17.24 3.52 9.23
CA ALA A 69 -17.71 4.05 7.94
C ALA A 69 -18.89 3.26 7.37
N GLY A 70 -19.51 2.38 8.16
CA GLY A 70 -20.66 1.57 7.75
C GLY A 70 -20.29 0.34 6.90
N GLY A 71 -19.02 -0.04 6.86
CA GLY A 71 -18.56 -1.26 6.20
C GLY A 71 -18.90 -2.51 7.02
N LEU A 72 -19.40 -3.54 6.33
CA LEU A 72 -19.64 -4.86 6.89
C LEU A 72 -18.43 -5.74 6.58
N VAL A 73 -17.65 -6.08 7.62
CA VAL A 73 -16.45 -6.91 7.51
C VAL A 73 -16.72 -8.26 8.14
N GLN A 74 -16.46 -9.34 7.42
CA GLN A 74 -16.58 -10.73 7.87
C GLN A 74 -15.35 -11.51 7.42
N CYS A 75 -14.78 -12.34 8.27
CA CYS A 75 -13.66 -13.22 7.95
C CYS A 75 -13.75 -14.48 8.82
N ASP A 76 -13.11 -15.55 8.39
CA ASP A 76 -12.95 -16.74 9.22
C ASP A 76 -11.79 -16.54 10.19
N LYS A 77 -10.74 -15.82 9.76
CA LYS A 77 -9.55 -15.57 10.55
C LYS A 77 -8.85 -14.26 10.12
N MET A 78 -8.32 -13.53 11.10
CA MET A 78 -7.47 -12.36 10.89
C MET A 78 -6.42 -12.25 12.02
N LEU A 79 -5.39 -13.10 11.93
CA LEU A 79 -4.36 -13.23 12.96
C LEU A 79 -3.21 -12.26 12.73
N LEU A 80 -2.78 -11.60 13.79
CA LEU A 80 -1.59 -10.75 13.82
C LEU A 80 -0.62 -11.24 14.90
N GLN A 81 0.63 -11.51 14.53
CA GLN A 81 1.71 -11.66 15.50
C GLN A 81 2.26 -10.29 15.86
N ARG A 82 2.03 -9.87 17.08
CA ARG A 82 2.52 -8.63 17.64
C ARG A 82 4.05 -8.64 17.74
N ARG A 83 4.60 -7.47 17.98
CA ARG A 83 6.04 -7.34 18.25
C ARG A 83 6.49 -8.11 19.48
N SER A 84 5.62 -8.25 20.48
CA SER A 84 5.84 -9.09 21.67
C SER A 84 5.90 -10.60 21.37
N ARG A 85 5.63 -11.02 20.14
CA ARG A 85 5.44 -12.41 19.68
C ARG A 85 4.08 -13.01 20.06
N GLU A 86 3.26 -12.32 20.78
CA GLU A 86 1.86 -12.69 21.05
C GLU A 86 1.07 -12.70 19.74
N VAL A 87 0.24 -13.70 19.52
CA VAL A 87 -0.69 -13.77 18.39
C VAL A 87 -2.07 -13.35 18.88
N ILE A 88 -2.69 -12.45 18.16
CA ILE A 88 -4.04 -11.95 18.45
C ILE A 88 -4.94 -12.10 17.22
N GLU A 89 -6.23 -12.40 17.47
CA GLU A 89 -7.28 -12.37 16.45
C GLU A 89 -7.83 -10.93 16.37
N LEU A 90 -7.58 -10.26 15.24
CA LEU A 90 -7.94 -8.84 15.05
C LEU A 90 -9.46 -8.63 15.00
N SER A 91 -10.21 -9.58 14.44
CA SER A 91 -11.67 -9.51 14.31
C SER A 91 -12.38 -9.50 15.66
N GLU A 92 -11.79 -10.11 16.68
CA GLU A 92 -12.34 -10.21 18.03
C GLU A 92 -11.94 -9.05 18.94
N GLN A 93 -10.96 -8.22 18.53
CA GLN A 93 -10.50 -7.12 19.37
C GLN A 93 -11.58 -6.04 19.53
N SER A 94 -11.80 -5.58 20.74
CA SER A 94 -12.65 -4.41 21.01
C SER A 94 -12.03 -3.13 20.41
N ALA A 95 -12.83 -2.09 20.21
CA ALA A 95 -12.34 -0.80 19.73
C ALA A 95 -11.23 -0.20 20.63
N ALA A 96 -11.27 -0.48 21.94
CA ALA A 96 -10.24 -0.06 22.89
C ALA A 96 -8.93 -0.82 22.66
N GLN A 97 -8.98 -2.13 22.47
CA GLN A 97 -7.82 -2.97 22.18
C GLN A 97 -7.20 -2.59 20.82
N MET A 98 -8.03 -2.36 19.79
CA MET A 98 -7.53 -1.92 18.48
C MET A 98 -6.80 -0.58 18.53
N ARG A 99 -7.13 0.33 19.45
CA ARG A 99 -6.34 1.57 19.65
C ARG A 99 -4.91 1.28 20.12
N HIS A 100 -4.68 0.20 20.85
CA HIS A 100 -3.34 -0.23 21.27
C HIS A 100 -2.58 -0.97 20.17
N VAL A 101 -3.29 -1.61 19.23
CA VAL A 101 -2.69 -2.30 18.07
C VAL A 101 -2.26 -1.30 17.00
N ARG A 102 -3.16 -0.35 16.68
CA ARG A 102 -2.91 0.69 15.66
C ARG A 102 -1.77 1.61 16.10
N GLY A 103 -0.77 1.75 15.26
CA GLY A 103 0.44 2.54 15.53
C GLY A 103 1.54 1.76 16.27
N ALA A 104 1.19 0.84 17.17
CA ALA A 104 2.15 0.06 17.93
C ALA A 104 2.60 -1.21 17.20
N ASP A 105 1.64 -2.06 16.80
CA ASP A 105 1.92 -3.36 16.18
C ASP A 105 1.63 -3.34 14.67
N MET A 106 0.64 -2.57 14.24
CA MET A 106 0.27 -2.37 12.83
C MET A 106 0.14 -0.88 12.54
N ALA A 107 0.86 -0.39 11.54
CA ALA A 107 0.80 1.01 11.10
C ALA A 107 0.38 1.12 9.64
N MET A 108 -0.16 2.28 9.26
CA MET A 108 -0.62 2.54 7.90
C MET A 108 -0.11 3.89 7.40
N ILE A 109 0.38 3.90 6.16
CA ILE A 109 0.61 5.11 5.37
C ILE A 109 -0.55 5.21 4.38
N PHE A 110 -1.32 6.30 4.48
CA PHE A 110 -2.50 6.55 3.65
C PHE A 110 -2.11 7.18 2.31
N GLN A 111 -2.97 7.03 1.32
CA GLN A 111 -2.78 7.47 -0.06
C GLN A 111 -2.51 8.98 -0.20
N GLU A 112 -3.08 9.82 0.67
CA GLU A 112 -2.94 11.28 0.57
C GLU A 112 -2.07 11.86 1.71
N PRO A 113 -0.81 12.25 1.43
CA PRO A 113 0.06 12.88 2.43
C PRO A 113 -0.49 14.21 2.98
N MET A 114 -1.28 14.89 2.17
CA MET A 114 -1.80 16.24 2.51
C MET A 114 -2.85 16.21 3.60
N THR A 115 -3.60 15.12 3.72
CA THR A 115 -4.68 14.95 4.68
C THR A 115 -4.28 14.20 5.95
N SER A 116 -3.14 13.49 5.89
CA SER A 116 -2.68 12.62 6.99
C SER A 116 -1.97 13.37 8.12
N LEU A 117 -1.35 14.52 7.81
CA LEU A 117 -0.72 15.38 8.82
C LEU A 117 -1.67 16.49 9.24
N ASN A 118 -1.86 16.67 10.54
CA ASN A 118 -2.65 17.77 11.06
C ASN A 118 -1.93 19.11 10.85
N PRO A 119 -2.49 20.06 10.08
CA PRO A 119 -1.79 21.28 9.69
C PRO A 119 -1.54 22.27 10.84
N VAL A 120 -2.24 22.11 11.97
CA VAL A 120 -2.13 23.05 13.11
C VAL A 120 -1.20 22.57 14.23
N PHE A 121 -0.60 21.37 14.07
CA PHE A 121 0.40 20.86 15.02
C PHE A 121 1.77 20.78 14.36
N ALA A 122 2.82 21.04 15.14
CA ALA A 122 4.19 20.87 14.69
C ALA A 122 4.49 19.38 14.42
N VAL A 123 5.39 19.13 13.46
CA VAL A 123 5.77 17.78 13.04
C VAL A 123 6.26 16.92 14.22
N GLY A 124 7.13 17.49 15.07
CA GLY A 124 7.66 16.79 16.23
C GLY A 124 6.59 16.35 17.22
N GLU A 125 5.60 17.20 17.47
CA GLU A 125 4.50 16.87 18.39
C GLU A 125 3.64 15.71 17.84
N GLN A 126 3.39 15.65 16.54
CA GLN A 126 2.60 14.56 15.92
C GLN A 126 3.33 13.23 16.00
N ILE A 127 4.65 13.19 15.78
CA ILE A 127 5.45 11.96 15.92
C ILE A 127 5.53 11.58 17.41
N ALA A 128 5.83 12.54 18.27
CA ALA A 128 5.97 12.31 19.71
C ALA A 128 4.66 11.85 20.37
N GLU A 129 3.50 12.27 19.87
CA GLU A 129 2.19 11.82 20.36
C GLU A 129 2.06 10.29 20.24
N SER A 130 2.36 9.71 19.07
CA SER A 130 2.33 8.27 18.86
C SER A 130 3.27 7.52 19.81
N ILE A 131 4.49 8.04 19.99
CA ILE A 131 5.49 7.45 20.91
C ILE A 131 4.98 7.46 22.35
N ARG A 132 4.45 8.58 22.81
CA ARG A 132 3.92 8.73 24.17
C ARG A 132 2.74 7.80 24.44
N LEU A 133 1.83 7.67 23.47
CA LEU A 133 0.64 6.84 23.61
C LEU A 133 0.97 5.33 23.69
N HIS A 134 1.99 4.89 22.96
CA HIS A 134 2.27 3.46 22.81
C HIS A 134 3.49 2.96 23.59
N GLN A 135 4.41 3.85 23.98
CA GLN A 135 5.63 3.46 24.69
C GLN A 135 5.72 4.02 26.12
N ASN A 136 4.67 4.69 26.61
CA ASN A 136 4.64 5.34 27.92
C ASN A 136 5.83 6.30 28.15
N ALA A 137 6.37 6.89 27.08
CA ALA A 137 7.50 7.81 27.15
C ALA A 137 7.08 9.19 27.68
N SER A 138 7.97 9.86 28.40
CA SER A 138 7.83 11.26 28.72
C SER A 138 7.82 12.13 27.45
N ARG A 139 7.39 13.38 27.54
CA ARG A 139 7.41 14.30 26.40
C ARG A 139 8.84 14.52 25.87
N GLU A 140 9.81 14.62 26.77
CA GLU A 140 11.22 14.84 26.41
C GLU A 140 11.81 13.63 25.67
N GLU A 141 11.59 12.42 26.20
CA GLU A 141 12.03 11.17 25.56
C GLU A 141 11.37 10.98 24.19
N ALA A 142 10.08 11.26 24.08
CA ALA A 142 9.35 11.16 22.83
C ALA A 142 9.86 12.16 21.77
N MET A 143 10.25 13.37 22.16
CA MET A 143 10.83 14.36 21.24
C MET A 143 12.24 13.95 20.77
N VAL A 144 13.05 13.35 21.64
CA VAL A 144 14.35 12.79 21.26
C VAL A 144 14.19 11.66 20.24
N GLU A 145 13.24 10.74 20.50
CA GLU A 145 12.94 9.65 19.57
C GLU A 145 12.31 10.16 18.25
N ALA A 146 11.44 11.18 18.31
CA ALA A 146 10.89 11.82 17.12
C ALA A 146 12.01 12.41 16.23
N LYS A 147 13.01 13.06 16.83
CA LYS A 147 14.18 13.53 16.09
C LYS A 147 14.93 12.37 15.44
N ARG A 148 15.18 11.29 16.20
CA ARG A 148 15.85 10.09 15.70
C ARG A 148 15.11 9.47 14.50
N MET A 149 13.78 9.43 14.56
CA MET A 149 12.95 8.96 13.44
C MET A 149 13.07 9.86 12.22
N LEU A 150 13.09 11.18 12.38
CA LEU A 150 13.33 12.12 11.27
C LEU A 150 14.73 11.94 10.65
N ASP A 151 15.76 11.69 11.45
CA ASP A 151 17.10 11.37 10.97
C ASP A 151 17.09 10.04 10.17
N GLN A 152 16.40 9.00 10.66
CA GLN A 152 16.30 7.70 9.97
C GLN A 152 15.60 7.81 8.60
N VAL A 153 14.58 8.65 8.48
CA VAL A 153 13.93 8.90 7.18
C VAL A 153 14.69 9.93 6.33
N ARG A 154 15.93 10.28 6.72
CA ARG A 154 16.84 11.17 5.98
C ARG A 154 16.27 12.55 5.75
N ILE A 155 15.60 13.12 6.74
CA ILE A 155 15.19 14.52 6.71
C ILE A 155 16.40 15.38 7.13
N PRO A 156 16.83 16.34 6.30
CA PRO A 156 17.91 17.25 6.67
C PRO A 156 17.46 18.16 7.81
N GLU A 157 18.40 18.52 8.68
CA GLU A 157 18.15 19.42 9.82
C GLU A 157 16.95 18.98 10.71
N ALA A 158 16.87 17.68 11.03
CA ALA A 158 15.75 17.10 11.76
C ALA A 158 15.36 17.89 13.03
N GLN A 159 16.34 18.46 13.74
CA GLN A 159 16.10 19.30 14.91
C GLN A 159 15.25 20.54 14.59
N THR A 160 15.50 21.21 13.48
CA THR A 160 14.73 22.38 13.02
C THR A 160 13.34 21.97 12.56
N ILE A 161 13.23 20.80 11.90
CA ILE A 161 11.97 20.29 11.36
C ILE A 161 10.97 19.90 12.45
N LEU A 162 11.42 19.46 13.62
CA LEU A 162 10.53 19.16 14.75
C LEU A 162 9.56 20.31 15.08
N SER A 163 10.00 21.56 14.96
CA SER A 163 9.18 22.74 15.25
C SER A 163 8.40 23.28 14.05
N ARG A 164 8.61 22.71 12.85
CA ARG A 164 7.91 23.13 11.63
C ARG A 164 6.51 22.52 11.55
N TYR A 165 5.64 23.21 10.81
CA TYR A 165 4.29 22.74 10.48
C TYR A 165 4.27 22.07 9.12
N PRO A 166 3.32 21.17 8.84
CA PRO A 166 3.24 20.44 7.57
C PRO A 166 3.25 21.35 6.33
N HIS A 167 2.59 22.48 6.36
CA HIS A 167 2.52 23.43 5.23
C HIS A 167 3.88 24.08 4.89
N GLN A 168 4.86 24.03 5.79
CA GLN A 168 6.22 24.54 5.58
C GLN A 168 7.17 23.53 4.95
N LEU A 169 6.69 22.30 4.67
CA LEU A 169 7.47 21.19 4.12
C LEU A 169 7.14 20.97 2.65
N SER A 170 8.13 20.50 1.86
CA SER A 170 7.89 20.00 0.52
C SER A 170 7.08 18.68 0.54
N GLY A 171 6.51 18.28 -0.60
CA GLY A 171 5.77 17.02 -0.72
C GLY A 171 6.58 15.79 -0.27
N GLY A 172 7.81 15.66 -0.76
CA GLY A 172 8.69 14.58 -0.36
C GLY A 172 9.10 14.60 1.11
N MET A 173 9.23 15.79 1.73
CA MET A 173 9.47 15.91 3.17
C MET A 173 8.25 15.49 3.99
N ARG A 174 7.04 15.89 3.58
CA ARG A 174 5.79 15.44 4.24
C ARG A 174 5.66 13.93 4.19
N GLN A 175 5.96 13.31 3.04
CA GLN A 175 5.95 11.85 2.89
C GLN A 175 6.93 11.18 3.86
N ARG A 176 8.15 11.69 3.97
CA ARG A 176 9.15 11.18 4.92
C ARG A 176 8.70 11.34 6.39
N VAL A 177 8.06 12.46 6.72
CA VAL A 177 7.46 12.68 8.06
C VAL A 177 6.37 11.66 8.35
N MET A 178 5.48 11.38 7.39
CA MET A 178 4.44 10.35 7.54
C MET A 178 5.05 8.95 7.76
N ILE A 179 6.09 8.61 7.01
CA ILE A 179 6.83 7.35 7.20
C ILE A 179 7.44 7.32 8.61
N ALA A 180 8.09 8.42 9.06
CA ALA A 180 8.64 8.53 10.40
C ALA A 180 7.57 8.33 11.48
N MET A 181 6.41 8.94 11.31
CA MET A 181 5.26 8.81 12.22
C MET A 181 4.74 7.37 12.24
N ALA A 182 4.52 6.75 11.09
CA ALA A 182 4.04 5.37 10.99
C ALA A 182 5.03 4.37 11.63
N LEU A 183 6.32 4.60 11.50
CA LEU A 183 7.37 3.70 11.99
C LEU A 183 7.88 4.04 13.39
N SER A 184 7.38 5.11 14.03
CA SER A 184 7.86 5.62 15.32
C SER A 184 7.77 4.60 16.46
N CYS A 185 6.78 3.70 16.40
CA CYS A 185 6.62 2.61 17.36
C CYS A 185 7.16 1.27 16.87
N ARG A 186 7.86 1.23 15.72
CA ARG A 186 8.44 0.04 15.11
C ARG A 186 7.42 -1.09 14.96
N PRO A 187 6.36 -0.93 14.16
CA PRO A 187 5.29 -1.91 14.03
C PRO A 187 5.80 -3.26 13.50
N ALA A 188 5.04 -4.34 13.77
CA ALA A 188 5.28 -5.65 13.19
C ALA A 188 4.86 -5.69 11.71
N VAL A 189 3.81 -4.93 11.36
CA VAL A 189 3.26 -4.83 10.00
C VAL A 189 3.09 -3.35 9.61
N LEU A 190 3.58 -2.98 8.44
CA LEU A 190 3.32 -1.71 7.78
C LEU A 190 2.39 -1.93 6.57
N ILE A 191 1.30 -1.20 6.50
CA ILE A 191 0.44 -1.11 5.33
C ILE A 191 0.75 0.22 4.63
N ALA A 192 1.22 0.18 3.40
CA ALA A 192 1.54 1.34 2.59
C ALA A 192 0.55 1.41 1.40
N ASP A 193 -0.48 2.25 1.54
CA ASP A 193 -1.51 2.41 0.51
C ASP A 193 -1.13 3.56 -0.43
N GLU A 194 -0.65 3.21 -1.62
CA GLU A 194 -0.14 4.12 -2.65
C GLU A 194 0.82 5.21 -2.11
N PRO A 195 1.86 4.85 -1.35
CA PRO A 195 2.65 5.81 -0.58
C PRO A 195 3.49 6.76 -1.43
N THR A 196 3.55 6.56 -2.74
CA THR A 196 4.35 7.38 -3.67
C THR A 196 3.50 8.10 -4.72
N THR A 197 2.19 8.00 -4.66
CA THR A 197 1.27 8.72 -5.56
C THR A 197 1.51 10.23 -5.45
N ALA A 198 1.52 10.93 -6.59
CA ALA A 198 1.78 12.36 -6.74
C ALA A 198 3.21 12.83 -6.38
N LEU A 199 4.19 11.91 -6.32
CA LEU A 199 5.61 12.24 -6.21
C LEU A 199 6.28 12.14 -7.60
N ASP A 200 7.33 12.95 -7.80
CA ASP A 200 8.19 12.78 -8.97
C ASP A 200 9.00 11.47 -8.88
N VAL A 201 9.42 10.94 -10.03
CA VAL A 201 10.08 9.61 -10.13
C VAL A 201 11.33 9.52 -9.25
N THR A 202 12.08 10.60 -9.09
CA THR A 202 13.31 10.61 -8.28
C THR A 202 12.99 10.48 -6.79
N ILE A 203 12.01 11.23 -6.30
CA ILE A 203 11.56 11.17 -4.92
C ILE A 203 10.88 9.83 -4.65
N GLN A 204 10.07 9.32 -5.60
CA GLN A 204 9.47 7.99 -5.52
C GLN A 204 10.54 6.91 -5.27
N ALA A 205 11.58 6.83 -6.11
CA ALA A 205 12.66 5.86 -5.95
C ALA A 205 13.35 5.98 -4.58
N GLN A 206 13.58 7.21 -4.09
CA GLN A 206 14.15 7.43 -2.76
C GLN A 206 13.25 6.94 -1.63
N ILE A 207 11.93 7.12 -1.73
CA ILE A 207 10.95 6.64 -0.75
C ILE A 207 10.88 5.12 -0.74
N LEU A 208 10.84 4.47 -1.91
CA LEU A 208 10.85 3.01 -2.03
C LEU A 208 12.11 2.40 -1.40
N GLN A 209 13.27 2.94 -1.72
CA GLN A 209 14.53 2.52 -1.13
C GLN A 209 14.55 2.73 0.40
N LEU A 210 13.99 3.83 0.88
CA LEU A 210 13.88 4.12 2.32
C LEU A 210 13.01 3.06 3.02
N ILE A 211 11.82 2.77 2.48
CA ILE A 211 10.91 1.75 3.05
C ILE A 211 11.62 0.38 3.09
N LYS A 212 12.33 0.01 2.03
CA LYS A 212 13.05 -1.27 1.94
C LYS A 212 14.19 -1.38 2.98
N VAL A 213 14.92 -0.30 3.23
CA VAL A 213 15.97 -0.26 4.26
C VAL A 213 15.34 -0.40 5.64
N LEU A 214 14.31 0.39 5.96
CA LEU A 214 13.66 0.37 7.27
C LEU A 214 12.92 -0.96 7.53
N GLN A 215 12.34 -1.57 6.50
CA GLN A 215 11.75 -2.92 6.59
C GLN A 215 12.79 -3.94 7.09
N LYS A 216 13.98 -3.95 6.48
CA LYS A 216 15.06 -4.87 6.87
C LYS A 216 15.58 -4.59 8.28
N GLU A 217 15.82 -3.32 8.62
CA GLU A 217 16.30 -2.92 9.94
C GLU A 217 15.32 -3.28 11.07
N MET A 218 14.01 -3.17 10.79
CA MET A 218 12.96 -3.44 11.77
C MET A 218 12.43 -4.88 11.70
N SER A 219 12.80 -5.64 10.66
CA SER A 219 12.28 -6.99 10.38
C SER A 219 10.75 -6.99 10.36
N MET A 220 10.10 -5.99 9.77
CA MET A 220 8.64 -5.87 9.68
C MET A 220 8.12 -6.46 8.38
N GLY A 221 6.89 -7.01 8.39
CA GLY A 221 6.15 -7.32 7.17
C GLY A 221 5.58 -6.05 6.55
N VAL A 222 5.57 -5.95 5.22
CA VAL A 222 5.03 -4.80 4.49
C VAL A 222 3.94 -5.25 3.52
N ILE A 223 2.73 -4.70 3.64
CA ILE A 223 1.71 -4.74 2.61
C ILE A 223 1.84 -3.46 1.79
N PHE A 224 2.19 -3.59 0.52
CA PHE A 224 2.39 -2.46 -0.37
C PHE A 224 1.30 -2.43 -1.45
N ILE A 225 0.40 -1.45 -1.38
CA ILE A 225 -0.70 -1.30 -2.34
C ILE A 225 -0.26 -0.30 -3.40
N THR A 226 -0.37 -0.71 -4.67
CA THR A 226 -0.08 0.16 -5.82
C THR A 226 -0.77 -0.36 -7.08
N HIS A 227 -0.94 0.52 -8.06
CA HIS A 227 -1.31 0.17 -9.43
C HIS A 227 -0.11 0.20 -10.39
N ASP A 228 1.07 0.60 -9.92
CA ASP A 228 2.30 0.71 -10.72
C ASP A 228 3.12 -0.59 -10.64
N MET A 229 3.09 -1.37 -11.72
CA MET A 229 3.83 -2.62 -11.83
C MET A 229 5.35 -2.42 -11.84
N GLY A 230 5.84 -1.24 -12.25
CA GLY A 230 7.27 -0.90 -12.17
C GLY A 230 7.73 -0.81 -10.72
N VAL A 231 6.91 -0.20 -9.86
CA VAL A 231 7.15 -0.14 -8.41
C VAL A 231 7.13 -1.54 -7.80
N VAL A 232 6.16 -2.38 -8.20
CA VAL A 232 6.06 -3.77 -7.72
C VAL A 232 7.33 -4.55 -8.01
N ALA A 233 7.85 -4.46 -9.24
CA ALA A 233 9.08 -5.15 -9.65
C ALA A 233 10.30 -4.73 -8.80
N GLU A 234 10.33 -3.50 -8.29
CA GLU A 234 11.44 -2.98 -7.49
C GLU A 234 11.37 -3.39 -6.02
N ILE A 235 10.17 -3.41 -5.42
CA ILE A 235 10.03 -3.49 -3.96
C ILE A 235 9.50 -4.84 -3.45
N ALA A 236 8.65 -5.54 -4.22
CA ALA A 236 7.91 -6.68 -3.73
C ALA A 236 8.72 -7.99 -3.74
N ASP A 237 8.42 -8.87 -2.80
CA ASP A 237 8.87 -10.27 -2.80
C ASP A 237 7.77 -11.16 -3.40
N ARG A 238 6.51 -10.89 -3.04
CA ARG A 238 5.33 -11.61 -3.52
C ARG A 238 4.24 -10.64 -3.93
N VAL A 239 3.42 -11.04 -4.89
CA VAL A 239 2.33 -10.22 -5.45
C VAL A 239 1.01 -10.96 -5.31
N LEU A 240 -0.01 -10.23 -4.90
CA LEU A 240 -1.40 -10.62 -4.89
C LEU A 240 -2.16 -9.71 -5.86
N VAL A 241 -2.69 -10.29 -6.92
CA VAL A 241 -3.44 -9.56 -7.95
C VAL A 241 -4.93 -9.61 -7.62
N MET A 242 -5.54 -8.43 -7.46
CA MET A 242 -6.96 -8.30 -7.17
C MET A 242 -7.73 -7.77 -8.39
N TYR A 243 -8.86 -8.41 -8.67
CA TYR A 243 -9.81 -7.99 -9.71
C TYR A 243 -11.23 -8.13 -9.21
N GLN A 244 -12.03 -7.06 -9.31
CA GLN A 244 -13.44 -7.02 -8.90
C GLN A 244 -13.71 -7.58 -7.49
N GLY A 245 -12.83 -7.31 -6.54
CA GLY A 245 -12.97 -7.73 -5.15
C GLY A 245 -12.46 -9.13 -4.83
N GLU A 246 -11.85 -9.84 -5.77
CA GLU A 246 -11.31 -11.18 -5.57
C GLU A 246 -9.81 -11.23 -5.84
N ALA A 247 -9.10 -12.13 -5.16
CA ALA A 247 -7.73 -12.47 -5.51
C ALA A 247 -7.77 -13.41 -6.72
N VAL A 248 -7.21 -12.98 -7.84
CA VAL A 248 -7.23 -13.77 -9.08
C VAL A 248 -5.92 -14.50 -9.34
N GLU A 249 -4.83 -13.99 -8.80
CA GLU A 249 -3.52 -14.63 -8.89
C GLU A 249 -2.62 -14.20 -7.73
N THR A 250 -1.81 -15.12 -7.21
CA THR A 250 -0.77 -14.83 -6.22
C THR A 250 0.48 -15.62 -6.54
N GLY A 251 1.65 -15.03 -6.35
CA GLY A 251 2.93 -15.67 -6.63
C GLY A 251 4.12 -14.78 -6.30
N SER A 252 5.33 -15.28 -6.46
CA SER A 252 6.53 -14.46 -6.39
C SER A 252 6.52 -13.40 -7.50
N VAL A 253 7.24 -12.29 -7.30
CA VAL A 253 7.41 -11.27 -8.34
C VAL A 253 7.85 -11.90 -9.65
N GLU A 254 8.83 -12.81 -9.61
CA GLU A 254 9.34 -13.49 -10.80
C GLU A 254 8.26 -14.28 -11.53
N GLN A 255 7.42 -15.03 -10.79
CA GLN A 255 6.32 -15.80 -11.37
C GLN A 255 5.29 -14.88 -12.04
N ILE A 256 4.86 -13.83 -11.36
CA ILE A 256 3.84 -12.90 -11.87
C ILE A 256 4.33 -12.15 -13.12
N PHE A 257 5.60 -11.74 -13.16
CA PHE A 257 6.13 -10.97 -14.29
C PHE A 257 6.52 -11.83 -15.49
N HIS A 258 7.03 -13.05 -15.28
CA HIS A 258 7.56 -13.87 -16.36
C HIS A 258 6.63 -15.02 -16.79
N ALA A 259 5.74 -15.46 -15.90
CA ALA A 259 4.84 -16.59 -16.18
C ALA A 259 3.41 -16.37 -15.63
N PRO A 260 2.76 -15.21 -15.89
CA PRO A 260 1.41 -14.93 -15.39
C PRO A 260 0.41 -15.95 -15.92
N GLN A 261 -0.41 -16.51 -15.04
CA GLN A 261 -1.38 -17.55 -15.39
C GLN A 261 -2.76 -16.94 -15.69
N HIS A 262 -3.20 -15.96 -14.89
CA HIS A 262 -4.53 -15.40 -15.06
C HIS A 262 -4.59 -14.41 -16.24
N PRO A 263 -5.64 -14.44 -17.07
CA PRO A 263 -5.80 -13.52 -18.22
C PRO A 263 -5.73 -12.03 -17.83
N TYR A 264 -6.31 -11.67 -16.68
CA TYR A 264 -6.26 -10.30 -16.15
C TYR A 264 -4.83 -9.87 -15.82
N THR A 265 -4.04 -10.72 -15.17
CA THR A 265 -2.63 -10.43 -14.86
C THR A 265 -1.82 -10.18 -16.12
N ARG A 266 -2.02 -10.99 -17.16
CA ARG A 266 -1.37 -10.81 -18.47
C ARG A 266 -1.74 -9.47 -19.10
N ALA A 267 -3.01 -9.13 -19.05
CA ALA A 267 -3.52 -7.87 -19.59
C ALA A 267 -2.99 -6.65 -18.79
N LEU A 268 -2.96 -6.76 -17.46
CA LEU A 268 -2.39 -5.74 -16.58
C LEU A 268 -0.91 -5.46 -16.90
N LEU A 269 -0.12 -6.53 -17.08
CA LEU A 269 1.30 -6.40 -17.47
C LEU A 269 1.48 -5.86 -18.90
N ALA A 270 0.62 -6.28 -19.83
CA ALA A 270 0.66 -5.78 -21.21
C ALA A 270 0.30 -4.28 -21.33
N ALA A 271 -0.44 -3.74 -20.36
CA ALA A 271 -0.76 -2.32 -20.28
C ALA A 271 0.41 -1.45 -19.75
N VAL A 272 1.48 -2.05 -19.22
CA VAL A 272 2.65 -1.30 -18.73
C VAL A 272 3.43 -0.74 -19.93
N PRO A 273 3.63 0.60 -20.02
CA PRO A 273 4.40 1.21 -21.09
C PRO A 273 5.86 0.74 -21.05
N GLN A 274 6.35 0.21 -22.17
CA GLN A 274 7.75 -0.17 -22.31
C GLN A 274 8.51 0.92 -23.08
N LEU A 275 9.61 1.39 -22.51
CA LEU A 275 10.49 2.35 -23.20
C LEU A 275 11.00 1.73 -24.52
N GLY A 276 10.78 2.47 -25.62
CA GLY A 276 11.20 2.02 -26.93
C GLY A 276 10.23 1.09 -27.67
N ALA A 277 9.10 0.67 -27.07
CA ALA A 277 8.10 -0.18 -27.72
C ALA A 277 7.49 0.42 -28.99
N MET A 278 7.56 1.75 -29.12
CA MET A 278 7.09 2.53 -30.30
C MET A 278 8.22 2.89 -31.26
N LYS A 279 9.47 2.47 -31.01
CA LYS A 279 10.61 2.82 -31.87
C LYS A 279 10.47 2.19 -33.24
N GLY A 280 10.45 3.00 -34.29
CA GLY A 280 10.27 2.55 -35.69
C GLY A 280 8.81 2.36 -36.11
N LEU A 281 7.84 2.80 -35.31
CA LEU A 281 6.44 2.85 -35.69
C LEU A 281 6.07 4.28 -36.07
N ASP A 282 5.40 4.43 -37.23
CA ASP A 282 4.93 5.74 -37.72
C ASP A 282 3.73 6.28 -36.91
N TYR A 283 3.03 5.41 -36.18
CA TYR A 283 1.83 5.74 -35.43
C TYR A 283 1.85 5.10 -34.04
N PRO A 284 1.26 5.77 -33.00
CA PRO A 284 1.11 5.20 -31.69
C PRO A 284 0.15 4.01 -31.74
N ARG A 285 0.51 2.92 -31.04
CA ARG A 285 -0.39 1.79 -30.82
C ARG A 285 -1.36 2.11 -29.67
N ARG A 286 -2.62 1.68 -29.82
CA ARG A 286 -3.55 1.70 -28.69
C ARG A 286 -3.13 0.64 -27.65
N PHE A 287 -3.30 0.97 -26.39
CA PHE A 287 -3.15 -0.03 -25.32
C PHE A 287 -4.19 -1.13 -25.50
N PRO A 288 -3.82 -2.41 -25.28
CA PRO A 288 -4.76 -3.50 -25.33
C PRO A 288 -5.86 -3.27 -24.29
N LEU A 289 -7.12 -3.34 -24.73
CA LEU A 289 -8.26 -3.34 -23.81
C LEU A 289 -8.26 -4.66 -23.05
N ILE A 290 -8.38 -4.60 -21.73
CA ILE A 290 -8.52 -5.77 -20.89
C ILE A 290 -9.92 -6.33 -21.07
N SER A 291 -10.08 -7.35 -21.92
CA SER A 291 -11.31 -8.12 -22.05
C SER A 291 -11.08 -9.53 -21.55
N LEU A 292 -11.76 -9.89 -20.45
CA LEU A 292 -11.71 -11.24 -19.90
C LEU A 292 -12.53 -12.24 -20.74
N GLU A 293 -13.52 -11.76 -21.50
CA GLU A 293 -14.39 -12.61 -22.33
C GLU A 293 -13.71 -13.09 -23.62
N HIS A 294 -12.69 -12.36 -24.10
CA HIS A 294 -11.95 -12.69 -25.31
C HIS A 294 -10.44 -12.49 -25.10
N PRO A 295 -9.75 -13.43 -24.45
CA PRO A 295 -8.31 -13.32 -24.20
C PRO A 295 -7.46 -13.52 -25.48
N ALA A 296 -8.06 -13.78 -26.63
CA ALA A 296 -7.35 -13.91 -27.88
C ALA A 296 -6.88 -12.52 -28.36
N LYS A 297 -5.56 -12.42 -28.57
CA LYS A 297 -4.82 -11.34 -29.20
C LYS A 297 -5.65 -10.58 -30.25
N GLN A 298 -6.39 -9.59 -29.84
CA GLN A 298 -6.76 -8.53 -30.74
C GLN A 298 -5.62 -7.52 -30.67
N GLU A 299 -4.71 -7.61 -31.62
CA GLU A 299 -3.89 -6.43 -31.91
C GLU A 299 -4.88 -5.31 -32.23
N PRO A 300 -4.84 -4.19 -31.50
CA PRO A 300 -5.72 -3.08 -31.80
C PRO A 300 -5.50 -2.66 -33.24
N PRO A 301 -6.56 -2.41 -34.01
CA PRO A 301 -6.43 -2.04 -35.41
C PRO A 301 -5.52 -0.82 -35.52
N ILE A 302 -4.56 -0.86 -36.45
CA ILE A 302 -3.74 0.29 -36.79
C ILE A 302 -4.71 1.36 -37.28
N GLU A 303 -4.85 2.46 -36.52
CA GLU A 303 -5.70 3.57 -36.96
C GLU A 303 -5.16 4.12 -38.27
N GLN A 304 -6.00 4.13 -39.28
CA GLN A 304 -5.69 4.83 -40.51
C GLN A 304 -5.53 6.34 -40.23
N LYS A 305 -4.56 6.93 -40.88
CA LYS A 305 -4.15 8.32 -40.79
C LYS A 305 -5.34 9.28 -40.74
N THR A 306 -5.61 9.90 -39.61
CA THR A 306 -6.45 11.09 -39.48
C THR A 306 -5.59 12.36 -39.44
N VAL A 307 -4.54 12.41 -40.23
CA VAL A 307 -3.79 13.66 -40.41
C VAL A 307 -4.57 14.49 -41.45
N VAL A 308 -5.17 15.55 -40.96
CA VAL A 308 -5.71 16.59 -41.86
C VAL A 308 -4.52 17.20 -42.58
N ASP A 309 -4.54 17.18 -43.92
CA ASP A 309 -3.54 17.88 -44.71
C ASP A 309 -3.63 19.38 -44.42
N GLY A 310 -2.69 19.89 -43.67
CA GLY A 310 -2.59 21.28 -43.24
C GLY A 310 -1.25 21.58 -42.60
N GLU A 311 -0.94 22.85 -42.38
CA GLU A 311 0.28 23.24 -41.66
C GLU A 311 0.30 22.65 -40.24
N PRO A 312 1.43 22.13 -39.75
CA PRO A 312 1.50 21.54 -38.42
C PRO A 312 1.24 22.61 -37.36
N VAL A 313 0.31 22.30 -36.44
CA VAL A 313 -0.05 23.18 -35.32
C VAL A 313 1.11 23.37 -34.34
N LEU A 314 2.08 22.43 -34.33
CA LEU A 314 3.31 22.50 -33.53
C LEU A 314 4.47 21.90 -34.31
N ARG A 315 5.58 22.66 -34.41
CA ARG A 315 6.89 22.15 -34.84
C ARG A 315 7.81 22.13 -33.60
N VAL A 316 8.28 20.95 -33.22
CA VAL A 316 9.28 20.73 -32.16
C VAL A 316 10.66 20.60 -32.81
#